data_be18c14db8a7f88d94e87e42f25efdaf
#
_entry.id   be18c14db8a7f88d94e87e42f25efdaf
#
_cell.length_a   1.000
_cell.length_b   1.000
_cell.length_c   1.000
_cell.angle_alpha   90.00
_cell.angle_beta   90.00
_cell.angle_gamma   90.00
#
_symmetry.space_group_name_H-M   'P 1'
#
loop_
_entity.id
_entity.type
_entity.pdbx_description
1 polymer ?
#
loop_
_entity_poly.entity_id
_entity_poly.type
_entity_poly.pdbx_seq_one_letter_code
_entity_poly.pdbx_strand_id
1 'polypeptide(L)'
;MPDGPPNFQAGPTLDLLDKRELKVEGIHLRDVNLQALAAAAAGALDLPTREVLVTDVLGDVVTFDILRPQLYAHQLVGRWEPIRQALAEVPGVTMDSDARITSNGVLGWIPADAAVLEDALAAAQAAAEGIAARISRRVCVLSTGAEVDGGDIEDTNRQTLSEVFGDGYDVSFGGTVRDDLDLIAGRMRTAVDAGFGLIITTGGVGAESKDHTVEALLKVDPDAATPYLAYFRTGEHPRHVKDGVRIGVGELHGSVIVCLPGPNEEVQLAAPLLLEHLQAGRRRGELAEPIAARLRAHLRTRMHLYDHQPAEHPGAHQ
;
A
#
# COMPACT_ATOMS: atom_id res chain seq x y z
N MET A 1 7.77 22.11 41.11
CA MET A 1 7.40 21.83 39.72
C MET A 1 8.64 21.27 39.05
N PRO A 2 8.73 19.98 38.77
CA PRO A 2 9.86 19.46 38.00
C PRO A 2 9.58 19.67 36.50
N ASP A 3 10.61 20.21 35.85
CA ASP A 3 10.69 20.43 34.43
C ASP A 3 10.41 19.15 33.67
N GLY A 4 9.50 19.24 32.69
CA GLY A 4 9.27 18.15 31.73
C GLY A 4 10.54 17.87 30.89
N PRO A 5 10.68 16.65 30.33
CA PRO A 5 11.84 16.30 29.56
C PRO A 5 12.00 17.27 28.38
N PRO A 6 13.26 17.61 27.99
CA PRO A 6 13.52 18.53 26.91
C PRO A 6 12.86 18.02 25.62
N ASN A 7 12.10 18.90 25.01
CA ASN A 7 11.46 18.67 23.72
C ASN A 7 12.56 18.65 22.65
N PHE A 8 13.16 17.48 22.41
CA PHE A 8 14.04 17.26 21.27
C PHE A 8 13.19 17.42 20.02
N GLN A 9 13.37 18.51 19.29
CA GLN A 9 12.81 18.64 17.95
C GLN A 9 13.29 17.39 17.18
N ALA A 10 12.36 16.49 16.87
CA ALA A 10 12.62 15.30 16.13
C ALA A 10 13.17 15.74 14.75
N GLY A 11 14.42 15.39 14.46
CA GLY A 11 15.02 15.56 13.15
C GLY A 11 14.23 14.80 12.07
N PRO A 12 14.62 14.88 10.79
CA PRO A 12 13.95 14.18 9.71
C PRO A 12 13.87 12.68 10.00
N THR A 13 12.73 12.07 9.69
CA THR A 13 12.54 10.63 9.73
C THR A 13 13.06 10.00 8.44
N LEU A 14 13.72 8.87 8.57
CA LEU A 14 14.29 8.08 7.48
C LEU A 14 13.56 6.74 7.40
N ASP A 15 13.07 6.38 6.22
CA ASP A 15 12.41 5.10 5.97
C ASP A 15 13.47 4.03 5.70
N LEU A 16 13.36 2.90 6.38
CA LEU A 16 14.29 1.78 6.23
C LEU A 16 14.03 0.95 4.95
N LEU A 17 12.89 1.09 4.29
CA LEU A 17 12.49 0.40 3.05
C LEU A 17 12.74 -1.10 3.20
N ASP A 18 12.30 -1.94 3.87
CA ASP A 18 12.59 -3.38 4.05
C ASP A 18 14.07 -3.76 4.37
N LYS A 19 14.98 -2.76 4.47
CA LYS A 19 16.37 -2.95 4.84
C LYS A 19 16.57 -2.68 6.33
N ARG A 20 16.02 -3.56 7.16
CA ARG A 20 15.92 -3.40 8.61
C ARG A 20 17.02 -4.12 9.39
N GLU A 21 17.91 -4.83 8.68
CA GLU A 21 18.99 -5.59 9.27
C GLU A 21 20.21 -4.71 9.57
N LEU A 22 20.50 -4.52 10.86
CA LEU A 22 21.73 -3.95 11.34
C LEU A 22 22.77 -5.07 11.51
N LYS A 23 23.80 -5.09 10.66
CA LYS A 23 24.87 -6.09 10.68
C LYS A 23 26.15 -5.49 11.27
N VAL A 24 26.65 -6.14 12.30
CA VAL A 24 27.92 -5.81 12.95
C VAL A 24 28.88 -6.95 12.70
N GLU A 25 29.99 -6.68 12.02
CA GLU A 25 31.10 -7.60 11.72
C GLU A 25 32.28 -7.37 12.67
N GLY A 26 33.03 -8.40 12.97
CA GLY A 26 34.16 -8.37 13.92
C GLY A 26 33.69 -8.44 15.38
N ILE A 27 32.57 -9.13 15.64
CA ILE A 27 32.02 -9.35 17.00
C ILE A 27 32.00 -10.84 17.33
N HIS A 28 32.57 -11.21 18.47
CA HIS A 28 32.67 -12.59 18.93
C HIS A 28 31.89 -12.79 20.21
N LEU A 29 31.05 -13.83 20.24
CA LEU A 29 30.12 -14.14 21.33
C LEU A 29 30.55 -15.42 22.04
N ARG A 30 30.65 -15.39 23.39
CA ARG A 30 30.86 -16.56 24.24
C ARG A 30 29.85 -16.53 25.39
N ASP A 31 28.92 -17.48 25.40
CA ASP A 31 27.88 -17.62 26.45
C ASP A 31 27.08 -16.31 26.66
N VAL A 32 26.74 -15.59 25.56
CA VAL A 32 26.09 -14.29 25.60
C VAL A 32 24.58 -14.42 25.68
N ASN A 33 23.97 -13.61 26.52
CA ASN A 33 22.52 -13.43 26.50
C ASN A 33 22.13 -12.54 25.31
N LEU A 34 21.52 -13.12 24.27
CA LEU A 34 21.12 -12.41 23.05
C LEU A 34 20.06 -11.32 23.29
N GLN A 35 19.22 -11.46 24.34
CA GLN A 35 18.28 -10.39 24.72
C GLN A 35 19.02 -9.19 25.32
N ALA A 36 20.07 -9.43 26.13
CA ALA A 36 20.90 -8.34 26.65
C ALA A 36 21.67 -7.65 25.51
N LEU A 37 22.14 -8.43 24.54
CA LEU A 37 22.82 -7.88 23.36
C LEU A 37 21.88 -7.02 22.50
N ALA A 38 20.64 -7.48 22.25
CA ALA A 38 19.62 -6.69 21.57
C ALA A 38 19.23 -5.42 22.34
N ALA A 39 19.12 -5.51 23.68
CA ALA A 39 18.83 -4.38 24.53
C ALA A 39 19.94 -3.31 24.51
N ALA A 40 21.22 -3.74 24.46
CA ALA A 40 22.36 -2.84 24.34
C ALA A 40 22.33 -2.08 22.99
N ALA A 41 22.08 -2.78 21.89
CA ALA A 41 21.91 -2.16 20.57
C ALA A 41 20.72 -1.19 20.54
N ALA A 42 19.57 -1.59 21.10
CA ALA A 42 18.38 -0.75 21.19
C ALA A 42 18.67 0.54 21.97
N GLY A 43 19.28 0.43 23.15
CA GLY A 43 19.64 1.59 23.96
C GLY A 43 20.57 2.56 23.25
N ALA A 44 21.57 2.06 22.53
CA ALA A 44 22.51 2.88 21.75
C ALA A 44 21.84 3.62 20.58
N LEU A 45 20.72 3.11 20.09
CA LEU A 45 19.89 3.70 19.01
C LEU A 45 18.70 4.52 19.55
N ASP A 46 18.57 4.72 20.87
CA ASP A 46 17.41 5.33 21.50
C ASP A 46 16.08 4.66 21.10
N LEU A 47 16.08 3.32 21.03
CA LEU A 47 14.93 2.49 20.70
C LEU A 47 14.42 1.70 21.92
N PRO A 48 13.11 1.44 21.99
CA PRO A 48 12.59 0.47 22.95
C PRO A 48 13.19 -0.92 22.70
N THR A 49 13.57 -1.62 23.78
CA THR A 49 14.19 -2.96 23.68
C THR A 49 13.37 -3.95 22.85
N ARG A 50 12.05 -3.86 22.89
CA ARG A 50 11.13 -4.72 22.11
C ARG A 50 11.19 -4.49 20.59
N GLU A 51 11.84 -3.44 20.13
CA GLU A 51 11.92 -3.07 18.71
C GLU A 51 13.25 -3.49 18.05
N VAL A 52 14.13 -4.18 18.79
CA VAL A 52 15.39 -4.72 18.28
C VAL A 52 15.52 -6.18 18.69
N LEU A 53 15.81 -7.07 17.74
CA LEU A 53 16.03 -8.50 17.96
C LEU A 53 17.37 -8.91 17.37
N VAL A 54 18.07 -9.84 18.00
CA VAL A 54 19.15 -10.58 17.35
C VAL A 54 18.49 -11.69 16.54
N THR A 55 18.67 -11.66 15.23
CA THR A 55 18.04 -12.62 14.28
C THR A 55 19.03 -13.62 13.73
N ASP A 56 20.33 -13.28 13.68
CA ASP A 56 21.35 -14.20 13.20
C ASP A 56 22.72 -13.93 13.87
N VAL A 57 23.48 -15.01 14.04
CA VAL A 57 24.88 -14.98 14.51
C VAL A 57 25.67 -15.96 13.63
N LEU A 58 26.42 -15.43 12.68
CA LEU A 58 27.19 -16.22 11.73
C LEU A 58 28.67 -15.86 11.77
N GLY A 59 29.49 -16.72 12.38
CA GLY A 59 30.91 -16.46 12.56
C GLY A 59 31.15 -15.27 13.48
N ASP A 60 31.73 -14.22 12.93
CA ASP A 60 32.03 -12.94 13.58
C ASP A 60 31.02 -11.84 13.20
N VAL A 61 29.88 -12.21 12.60
CA VAL A 61 28.80 -11.28 12.22
C VAL A 61 27.58 -11.53 13.08
N VAL A 62 27.06 -10.45 13.69
CA VAL A 62 25.76 -10.45 14.37
C VAL A 62 24.80 -9.57 13.60
N THR A 63 23.62 -10.10 13.34
CA THR A 63 22.51 -9.38 12.68
C THR A 63 21.43 -9.06 13.70
N PHE A 64 21.05 -7.78 13.74
CA PHE A 64 19.93 -7.28 14.52
C PHE A 64 18.83 -6.81 13.58
N ASP A 65 17.60 -7.22 13.82
CA ASP A 65 16.41 -6.69 13.13
C ASP A 65 15.81 -5.53 13.91
N ILE A 66 15.54 -4.44 13.20
CA ILE A 66 14.83 -3.26 13.72
C ILE A 66 13.37 -3.37 13.28
N LEU A 67 12.46 -3.54 14.25
CA LEU A 67 11.05 -3.86 14.00
C LEU A 67 10.19 -2.66 13.59
N ARG A 68 10.74 -1.46 13.50
CA ARG A 68 10.03 -0.28 13.02
C ARG A 68 10.45 0.08 11.59
N PRO A 69 9.53 0.66 10.80
CA PRO A 69 9.83 1.02 9.40
C PRO A 69 10.68 2.29 9.27
N GLN A 70 10.70 3.15 10.31
CA GLN A 70 11.32 4.47 10.24
C GLN A 70 12.13 4.77 11.50
N LEU A 71 13.26 5.47 11.33
CA LEU A 71 14.11 6.00 12.39
C LEU A 71 14.36 7.48 12.17
N TYR A 72 14.63 8.20 13.26
CA TYR A 72 15.09 9.58 13.17
C TYR A 72 16.58 9.62 12.83
N ALA A 73 17.01 10.63 12.07
CA ALA A 73 18.41 10.78 11.68
C ALA A 73 19.39 10.76 12.87
N HIS A 74 19.01 11.39 13.99
CA HIS A 74 19.83 11.41 15.20
C HIS A 74 19.99 10.05 15.90
N GLN A 75 19.12 9.08 15.60
CA GLN A 75 19.19 7.70 16.09
C GLN A 75 20.19 6.85 15.29
N LEU A 76 20.62 7.33 14.13
CA LEU A 76 21.49 6.59 13.21
C LEU A 76 22.88 7.21 13.10
N VAL A 77 22.93 8.48 12.73
CA VAL A 77 24.15 9.15 12.34
C VAL A 77 25.11 9.31 13.50
N GLY A 78 26.36 8.88 13.33
CA GLY A 78 27.41 8.95 14.37
C GLY A 78 27.18 7.98 15.54
N ARG A 79 26.26 7.03 15.41
CA ARG A 79 25.93 6.09 16.50
C ARG A 79 26.82 4.84 16.54
N TRP A 80 27.81 4.71 15.64
CA TRP A 80 28.68 3.55 15.66
C TRP A 80 29.43 3.39 16.99
N GLU A 81 30.07 4.43 17.48
CA GLU A 81 30.84 4.34 18.72
C GLU A 81 29.95 4.07 19.94
N PRO A 82 28.80 4.72 20.13
CA PRO A 82 27.82 4.31 21.14
C PRO A 82 27.38 2.86 21.06
N ILE A 83 27.10 2.36 19.84
CA ILE A 83 26.72 0.95 19.62
C ILE A 83 27.89 0.02 20.00
N ARG A 84 29.07 0.30 19.51
CA ARG A 84 30.29 -0.49 19.78
C ARG A 84 30.58 -0.60 21.30
N GLN A 85 30.46 0.52 22.01
CA GLN A 85 30.66 0.54 23.47
C GLN A 85 29.57 -0.26 24.19
N ALA A 86 28.31 -0.03 23.86
CA ALA A 86 27.19 -0.73 24.49
C ALA A 86 27.26 -2.26 24.27
N LEU A 87 27.62 -2.69 23.06
CA LEU A 87 27.82 -4.12 22.77
C LEU A 87 29.00 -4.74 23.51
N ALA A 88 30.13 -4.01 23.61
CA ALA A 88 31.30 -4.47 24.32
C ALA A 88 31.12 -4.59 25.85
N GLU A 89 30.15 -3.87 26.42
CA GLU A 89 29.78 -3.97 27.85
C GLU A 89 28.96 -5.23 28.17
N VAL A 90 28.39 -5.90 27.16
CA VAL A 90 27.60 -7.13 27.37
C VAL A 90 28.54 -8.28 27.75
N PRO A 91 28.31 -8.97 28.89
CA PRO A 91 29.18 -10.09 29.31
C PRO A 91 29.30 -11.17 28.23
N GLY A 92 30.51 -11.57 27.92
CA GLY A 92 30.83 -12.58 26.93
C GLY A 92 31.00 -12.06 25.50
N VAL A 93 30.89 -10.74 25.27
CA VAL A 93 31.15 -10.10 23.99
C VAL A 93 32.59 -9.61 23.93
N THR A 94 33.26 -9.89 22.82
CA THR A 94 34.53 -9.26 22.45
C THR A 94 34.44 -8.74 21.02
N MET A 95 35.09 -7.62 20.74
CA MET A 95 35.05 -6.99 19.42
C MET A 95 36.47 -6.76 18.91
N ASP A 96 36.64 -6.96 17.62
CA ASP A 96 37.92 -6.67 16.94
C ASP A 96 38.13 -5.16 16.85
N SER A 97 39.39 -4.76 16.71
CA SER A 97 39.74 -3.34 16.57
C SER A 97 39.21 -2.70 15.27
N ASP A 98 38.94 -3.52 14.27
CA ASP A 98 38.38 -3.17 12.95
C ASP A 98 36.90 -3.57 12.81
N ALA A 99 36.23 -3.89 13.92
CA ALA A 99 34.79 -4.15 13.93
C ALA A 99 34.03 -3.01 13.27
N ARG A 100 33.04 -3.35 12.45
CA ARG A 100 32.33 -2.37 11.62
C ARG A 100 30.89 -2.77 11.36
N ILE A 101 30.10 -1.78 10.88
CA ILE A 101 28.78 -2.01 10.36
C ILE A 101 28.85 -2.32 8.85
N THR A 102 28.20 -3.42 8.44
CA THR A 102 28.13 -3.87 7.03
C THR A 102 26.72 -3.85 6.48
N SER A 103 25.81 -3.10 7.12
CA SER A 103 24.41 -2.97 6.73
C SER A 103 24.23 -2.23 5.41
N ASN A 104 23.14 -2.56 4.69
CA ASN A 104 22.71 -1.87 3.49
C ASN A 104 21.69 -0.76 3.81
N GLY A 105 21.53 0.18 2.87
CA GLY A 105 20.56 1.27 3.00
C GLY A 105 20.94 2.26 4.10
N VAL A 106 19.94 2.82 4.75
CA VAL A 106 20.08 3.88 5.75
C VAL A 106 20.87 3.42 6.99
N LEU A 107 20.77 2.14 7.37
CA LEU A 107 21.54 1.59 8.49
C LEU A 107 23.05 1.57 8.23
N GLY A 108 23.47 1.54 6.97
CA GLY A 108 24.88 1.68 6.59
C GLY A 108 25.49 3.07 6.88
N TRP A 109 24.68 4.06 7.24
CA TRP A 109 25.13 5.42 7.57
C TRP A 109 25.48 5.61 9.04
N ILE A 110 25.22 4.62 9.90
CA ILE A 110 25.53 4.69 11.34
C ILE A 110 26.99 5.10 11.63
N PRO A 111 28.02 4.59 10.91
CA PRO A 111 29.40 4.99 11.14
C PRO A 111 29.78 6.36 10.52
N ALA A 112 28.90 7.00 9.78
CA ALA A 112 29.26 8.23 9.08
C ALA A 112 29.29 9.45 10.02
N ASP A 113 30.19 10.39 9.73
CA ASP A 113 30.29 11.65 10.47
C ASP A 113 29.08 12.55 10.18
N ALA A 114 28.49 13.10 11.24
CA ALA A 114 27.30 13.96 11.14
C ALA A 114 27.51 15.18 10.24
N ALA A 115 28.73 15.74 10.22
CA ALA A 115 29.06 16.93 9.43
C ALA A 115 29.11 16.65 7.91
N VAL A 116 29.36 15.39 7.51
CA VAL A 116 29.43 14.99 6.08
C VAL A 116 28.08 14.55 5.56
N LEU A 117 27.13 14.31 6.46
CA LEU A 117 25.90 13.60 6.16
C LEU A 117 24.69 14.49 5.91
N GLU A 118 24.68 15.78 6.30
CA GLU A 118 23.52 16.65 6.09
C GLU A 118 23.13 16.72 4.61
N ASP A 119 24.10 16.91 3.73
CA ASP A 119 23.86 16.94 2.28
C ASP A 119 23.46 15.56 1.73
N ALA A 120 24.06 14.47 2.23
CA ALA A 120 23.73 13.11 1.81
C ALA A 120 22.35 12.67 2.32
N LEU A 121 21.96 13.07 3.54
CA LEU A 121 20.64 12.86 4.11
C LEU A 121 19.56 13.62 3.31
N ALA A 122 19.80 14.90 3.01
CA ALA A 122 18.91 15.68 2.18
C ALA A 122 18.76 15.09 0.78
N ALA A 123 19.85 14.64 0.16
CA ALA A 123 19.81 13.99 -1.14
C ALA A 123 19.08 12.64 -1.12
N ALA A 124 19.27 11.85 -0.07
CA ALA A 124 18.59 10.56 0.06
C ALA A 124 17.10 10.72 0.38
N GLN A 125 16.73 11.69 1.19
CA GLN A 125 15.34 12.02 1.45
C GLN A 125 14.65 12.52 0.18
N ALA A 126 15.27 13.41 -0.57
CA ALA A 126 14.76 13.88 -1.86
C ALA A 126 14.63 12.72 -2.87
N ALA A 127 15.57 11.77 -2.88
CA ALA A 127 15.50 10.58 -3.71
C ALA A 127 14.34 9.65 -3.30
N ALA A 128 14.13 9.43 -2.00
CA ALA A 128 13.02 8.64 -1.47
C ALA A 128 11.66 9.28 -1.78
N GLU A 129 11.54 10.59 -1.59
CA GLU A 129 10.35 11.37 -1.97
C GLU A 129 10.10 11.31 -3.48
N GLY A 130 11.15 11.40 -4.30
CA GLY A 130 11.06 11.25 -5.74
C GLY A 130 10.63 9.85 -6.18
N ILE A 131 11.03 8.80 -5.47
CA ILE A 131 10.57 7.43 -5.72
C ILE A 131 9.10 7.29 -5.31
N ALA A 132 8.72 7.75 -4.12
CA ALA A 132 7.33 7.71 -3.65
C ALA A 132 6.39 8.47 -4.59
N ALA A 133 6.81 9.66 -5.06
CA ALA A 133 6.07 10.45 -6.04
C ALA A 133 5.93 9.75 -7.40
N ARG A 134 6.94 8.99 -7.84
CA ARG A 134 6.84 8.18 -9.06
C ARG A 134 5.90 6.99 -8.88
N ILE A 135 6.00 6.29 -7.76
CA ILE A 135 5.11 5.17 -7.43
C ILE A 135 3.66 5.65 -7.40
N SER A 136 3.36 6.77 -6.73
CA SER A 136 2.00 7.30 -6.61
C SER A 136 1.36 7.69 -7.94
N ARG A 137 2.17 7.93 -8.99
CA ARG A 137 1.72 8.26 -10.36
C ARG A 137 1.58 7.03 -11.25
N ARG A 138 2.02 5.86 -10.84
CA ARG A 138 1.87 4.62 -11.61
C ARG A 138 0.51 4.00 -11.32
N VAL A 139 -0.30 3.85 -12.35
CA VAL A 139 -1.66 3.30 -12.29
C VAL A 139 -1.71 1.97 -13.03
N CYS A 140 -2.17 0.93 -12.34
CA CYS A 140 -2.45 -0.37 -12.95
C CYS A 140 -3.96 -0.55 -13.10
N VAL A 141 -4.43 -0.78 -14.33
CA VAL A 141 -5.83 -1.09 -14.62
C VAL A 141 -5.98 -2.59 -14.84
N LEU A 142 -6.87 -3.22 -14.07
CA LEU A 142 -7.21 -4.63 -14.17
C LEU A 142 -8.68 -4.74 -14.58
N SER A 143 -8.99 -5.48 -15.65
CA SER A 143 -10.36 -5.79 -16.04
C SER A 143 -10.78 -7.12 -15.45
N THR A 144 -11.92 -7.18 -14.77
CA THR A 144 -12.49 -8.41 -14.21
C THR A 144 -13.78 -8.76 -14.94
N GLY A 145 -13.98 -10.03 -15.26
CA GLY A 145 -15.17 -10.54 -15.94
C GLY A 145 -14.84 -11.55 -17.05
N ALA A 146 -15.67 -12.57 -17.17
CA ALA A 146 -15.51 -13.63 -18.17
C ALA A 146 -15.71 -13.14 -19.63
N GLU A 147 -16.41 -12.03 -19.83
CA GLU A 147 -16.74 -11.48 -21.14
C GLU A 147 -15.53 -10.81 -21.81
N VAL A 148 -14.55 -10.34 -21.02
CA VAL A 148 -13.33 -9.70 -21.54
C VAL A 148 -12.26 -10.74 -21.88
N ASP A 149 -12.28 -11.91 -21.24
CA ASP A 149 -11.31 -13.01 -21.47
C ASP A 149 -11.51 -13.68 -22.85
N GLY A 150 -12.69 -13.54 -23.47
CA GLY A 150 -13.03 -14.05 -24.79
C GLY A 150 -12.51 -13.24 -25.98
N GLY A 151 -11.94 -12.05 -25.75
CA GLY A 151 -11.44 -11.18 -26.82
C GLY A 151 -12.53 -10.44 -27.62
N ASP A 152 -13.79 -10.55 -27.21
CA ASP A 152 -14.94 -10.02 -27.96
C ASP A 152 -15.28 -8.56 -27.62
N ILE A 153 -14.67 -7.98 -26.55
CA ILE A 153 -14.93 -6.60 -26.12
C ILE A 153 -13.60 -5.86 -25.96
N GLU A 154 -13.45 -4.75 -26.71
CA GLU A 154 -12.36 -3.80 -26.52
C GLU A 154 -12.47 -3.14 -25.13
N ASP A 155 -11.40 -3.16 -24.33
CA ASP A 155 -11.40 -2.54 -23.00
C ASP A 155 -11.36 -1.01 -23.09
N THR A 156 -12.56 -0.43 -23.27
CA THR A 156 -12.75 1.03 -23.34
C THR A 156 -12.46 1.73 -22.01
N ASN A 157 -12.46 1.00 -20.88
CA ASN A 157 -12.20 1.57 -19.55
C ASN A 157 -10.74 2.00 -19.40
N ARG A 158 -9.79 1.23 -19.95
CA ARG A 158 -8.39 1.61 -19.98
C ARG A 158 -8.19 2.95 -20.69
N GLN A 159 -8.80 3.11 -21.87
CA GLN A 159 -8.70 4.36 -22.63
C GLN A 159 -9.27 5.54 -21.82
N THR A 160 -10.48 5.40 -21.28
CA THR A 160 -11.13 6.42 -20.43
C THR A 160 -10.24 6.83 -19.26
N LEU A 161 -9.67 5.86 -18.53
CA LEU A 161 -8.79 6.12 -17.41
C LEU A 161 -7.51 6.82 -17.86
N SER A 162 -6.90 6.41 -18.99
CA SER A 162 -5.71 7.06 -19.53
C SER A 162 -5.98 8.52 -19.93
N GLU A 163 -7.13 8.81 -20.52
CA GLU A 163 -7.53 10.16 -20.89
C GLU A 163 -7.77 11.06 -19.67
N VAL A 164 -8.44 10.53 -18.63
CA VAL A 164 -8.74 11.29 -17.40
C VAL A 164 -7.47 11.57 -16.58
N PHE A 165 -6.60 10.57 -16.42
CA PHE A 165 -5.38 10.73 -15.64
C PHE A 165 -4.30 11.53 -16.40
N GLY A 166 -4.32 11.51 -17.74
CA GLY A 166 -3.47 12.32 -18.60
C GLY A 166 -1.96 12.13 -18.36
N ASP A 167 -1.17 13.08 -18.84
CA ASP A 167 0.30 13.03 -18.81
C ASP A 167 0.91 13.06 -17.39
N GLY A 168 0.09 13.32 -16.36
CA GLY A 168 0.53 13.32 -14.97
C GLY A 168 0.72 11.94 -14.37
N TYR A 169 0.18 10.90 -15.00
CA TYR A 169 0.18 9.52 -14.52
C TYR A 169 0.61 8.53 -15.61
N ASP A 170 1.29 7.47 -15.19
CA ASP A 170 1.67 6.34 -16.03
C ASP A 170 0.60 5.24 -15.91
N VAL A 171 -0.37 5.24 -16.82
CA VAL A 171 -1.49 4.28 -16.82
C VAL A 171 -1.15 3.05 -17.64
N SER A 172 -0.97 1.95 -16.97
CA SER A 172 -0.63 0.66 -17.57
C SER A 172 -1.78 -0.34 -17.44
N PHE A 173 -1.99 -1.17 -18.45
CA PHE A 173 -2.93 -2.27 -18.41
C PHE A 173 -2.28 -3.50 -17.80
N GLY A 174 -2.78 -3.95 -16.66
CA GLY A 174 -2.31 -5.13 -15.94
C GLY A 174 -2.94 -6.45 -16.42
N GLY A 175 -3.82 -6.38 -17.42
CA GLY A 175 -4.47 -7.54 -18.02
C GLY A 175 -5.88 -7.81 -17.49
N THR A 176 -6.50 -8.84 -18.06
CA THR A 176 -7.80 -9.36 -17.64
C THR A 176 -7.62 -10.42 -16.57
N VAL A 177 -8.52 -10.46 -15.61
CA VAL A 177 -8.53 -11.44 -14.53
C VAL A 177 -9.90 -12.12 -14.52
N ARG A 178 -9.90 -13.46 -14.52
CA ARG A 178 -11.13 -14.23 -14.39
C ARG A 178 -11.82 -13.94 -13.05
N ASP A 179 -13.14 -14.09 -13.01
CA ASP A 179 -13.96 -13.89 -11.82
C ASP A 179 -13.70 -14.97 -10.75
N ASP A 180 -12.51 -14.95 -10.19
CA ASP A 180 -12.06 -15.81 -9.10
C ASP A 180 -11.46 -14.93 -8.00
N LEU A 181 -11.97 -15.10 -6.77
CA LEU A 181 -11.61 -14.29 -5.61
C LEU A 181 -10.09 -14.30 -5.35
N ASP A 182 -9.46 -15.46 -5.41
CA ASP A 182 -8.04 -15.60 -5.08
C ASP A 182 -7.13 -15.08 -6.19
N LEU A 183 -7.55 -15.28 -7.44
CA LEU A 183 -6.82 -14.71 -8.57
C LEU A 183 -6.89 -13.19 -8.57
N ILE A 184 -8.06 -12.59 -8.34
CA ILE A 184 -8.22 -11.12 -8.28
C ILE A 184 -7.39 -10.55 -7.13
N ALA A 185 -7.50 -11.12 -5.91
CA ALA A 185 -6.71 -10.68 -4.76
C ALA A 185 -5.20 -10.84 -4.99
N GLY A 186 -4.78 -11.94 -5.64
CA GLY A 186 -3.38 -12.18 -6.01
C GLY A 186 -2.86 -11.14 -7.01
N ARG A 187 -3.67 -10.78 -8.02
CA ARG A 187 -3.29 -9.75 -9.02
C ARG A 187 -3.20 -8.35 -8.39
N MET A 188 -4.11 -8.00 -7.47
CA MET A 188 -4.02 -6.75 -6.70
C MET A 188 -2.69 -6.68 -5.94
N ARG A 189 -2.30 -7.73 -5.19
CA ARG A 189 -1.02 -7.80 -4.47
C ARG A 189 0.18 -7.70 -5.41
N THR A 190 0.16 -8.46 -6.50
CA THR A 190 1.25 -8.42 -7.51
C THR A 190 1.43 -7.01 -8.09
N ALA A 191 0.35 -6.27 -8.33
CA ALA A 191 0.44 -4.90 -8.82
C ALA A 191 1.04 -3.96 -7.75
N VAL A 192 0.68 -4.13 -6.48
CA VAL A 192 1.30 -3.38 -5.37
C VAL A 192 2.80 -3.70 -5.29
N ASP A 193 3.18 -4.98 -5.31
CA ASP A 193 4.59 -5.42 -5.26
C ASP A 193 5.40 -4.93 -6.47
N ALA A 194 4.75 -4.74 -7.63
CA ALA A 194 5.36 -4.15 -8.83
C ALA A 194 5.50 -2.61 -8.74
N GLY A 195 5.11 -2.00 -7.62
CA GLY A 195 5.27 -0.56 -7.36
C GLY A 195 4.25 0.31 -8.10
N PHE A 196 3.00 -0.16 -8.26
CA PHE A 196 1.89 0.70 -8.66
C PHE A 196 1.27 1.36 -7.44
N GLY A 197 1.18 2.69 -7.42
CA GLY A 197 0.59 3.45 -6.31
C GLY A 197 -0.93 3.49 -6.36
N LEU A 198 -1.51 3.23 -7.54
CA LEU A 198 -2.95 3.13 -7.74
C LEU A 198 -3.28 1.88 -8.57
N ILE A 199 -4.13 1.04 -8.06
CA ILE A 199 -4.67 -0.12 -8.74
C ILE A 199 -6.18 0.10 -8.94
N ILE A 200 -6.65 0.09 -10.17
CA ILE A 200 -8.07 0.23 -10.51
C ILE A 200 -8.54 -1.08 -11.12
N THR A 201 -9.55 -1.70 -10.54
CA THR A 201 -10.24 -2.81 -11.16
C THR A 201 -11.56 -2.33 -11.76
N THR A 202 -11.93 -2.82 -12.93
CA THR A 202 -13.21 -2.53 -13.57
C THR A 202 -13.98 -3.82 -13.80
N GLY A 203 -15.20 -3.92 -13.27
CA GLY A 203 -16.05 -5.11 -13.33
C GLY A 203 -16.08 -5.93 -12.04
N GLY A 204 -16.90 -6.98 -12.03
CA GLY A 204 -17.01 -7.95 -10.93
C GLY A 204 -17.48 -7.38 -9.58
N VAL A 205 -18.14 -6.20 -9.57
CA VAL A 205 -18.68 -5.53 -8.38
C VAL A 205 -20.19 -5.70 -8.23
N GLY A 206 -20.80 -6.48 -9.11
CA GLY A 206 -22.24 -6.75 -9.15
C GLY A 206 -22.74 -7.65 -8.01
N ALA A 207 -24.02 -8.05 -8.14
CA ALA A 207 -24.72 -8.89 -7.17
C ALA A 207 -24.81 -10.37 -7.61
N GLU A 208 -24.18 -10.76 -8.70
CA GLU A 208 -24.17 -12.14 -9.17
C GLU A 208 -23.15 -13.00 -8.38
N SER A 209 -23.30 -14.30 -8.45
CA SER A 209 -22.40 -15.25 -7.75
C SER A 209 -20.96 -15.18 -8.24
N LYS A 210 -20.75 -14.73 -9.49
CA LYS A 210 -19.44 -14.58 -10.11
C LYS A 210 -18.72 -13.26 -9.76
N ASP A 211 -19.42 -12.29 -9.20
CA ASP A 211 -18.84 -10.97 -8.91
C ASP A 211 -18.02 -11.00 -7.61
N HIS A 212 -16.71 -11.17 -7.70
CA HIS A 212 -15.83 -11.37 -6.54
C HIS A 212 -14.87 -10.20 -6.26
N THR A 213 -14.92 -9.12 -7.04
CA THR A 213 -13.89 -8.06 -6.98
C THR A 213 -13.83 -7.34 -5.64
N VAL A 214 -14.98 -7.03 -5.04
CA VAL A 214 -15.03 -6.34 -3.74
C VAL A 214 -14.65 -7.29 -2.60
N GLU A 215 -15.03 -8.54 -2.67
CA GLU A 215 -14.62 -9.58 -1.72
C GLU A 215 -13.12 -9.84 -1.79
N ALA A 216 -12.54 -9.80 -3.00
CA ALA A 216 -11.09 -9.90 -3.20
C ALA A 216 -10.35 -8.70 -2.59
N LEU A 217 -10.91 -7.49 -2.72
CA LEU A 217 -10.38 -6.31 -2.05
C LEU A 217 -10.41 -6.47 -0.53
N LEU A 218 -11.53 -6.93 0.05
CA LEU A 218 -11.64 -7.16 1.50
C LEU A 218 -10.69 -8.26 2.00
N LYS A 219 -10.28 -9.19 1.14
CA LYS A 219 -9.23 -10.17 1.45
C LYS A 219 -7.82 -9.55 1.45
N VAL A 220 -7.63 -8.47 0.70
CA VAL A 220 -6.36 -7.71 0.64
C VAL A 220 -6.29 -6.67 1.75
N ASP A 221 -7.36 -5.91 1.95
CA ASP A 221 -7.54 -4.89 2.99
C ASP A 221 -8.90 -5.09 3.70
N PRO A 222 -8.92 -5.72 4.88
CA PRO A 222 -10.16 -5.93 5.64
C PRO A 222 -10.87 -4.64 6.07
N ASP A 223 -10.14 -3.51 6.12
CA ASP A 223 -10.65 -2.21 6.50
C ASP A 223 -11.08 -1.36 5.28
N ALA A 224 -11.16 -1.95 4.09
CA ALA A 224 -11.57 -1.25 2.88
C ALA A 224 -12.99 -0.69 3.01
N ALA A 225 -13.20 0.52 2.50
CA ALA A 225 -14.53 1.13 2.41
C ALA A 225 -15.30 0.54 1.23
N THR A 226 -16.50 0.00 1.47
CA THR A 226 -17.31 -0.67 0.43
C THR A 226 -18.74 -0.15 0.37
N PRO A 227 -18.96 1.15 -0.01
CA PRO A 227 -20.29 1.72 -0.07
C PRO A 227 -21.16 1.09 -1.15
N TYR A 228 -22.42 0.87 -0.82
CA TYR A 228 -23.42 0.33 -1.77
C TYR A 228 -23.87 1.37 -2.78
N LEU A 229 -24.02 0.96 -4.02
CA LEU A 229 -24.65 1.72 -5.11
C LEU A 229 -26.14 1.43 -5.19
N ALA A 230 -26.54 0.18 -5.03
CA ALA A 230 -27.91 -0.29 -5.02
C ALA A 230 -28.05 -1.50 -4.08
N TYR A 231 -29.21 -1.60 -3.44
CA TYR A 231 -29.58 -2.78 -2.65
C TYR A 231 -30.61 -3.62 -3.39
N PHE A 232 -30.50 -4.94 -3.26
CA PHE A 232 -31.44 -5.90 -3.80
C PHE A 232 -32.00 -6.76 -2.67
N ARG A 233 -33.28 -7.14 -2.79
CA ARG A 233 -33.83 -8.17 -1.91
C ARG A 233 -33.41 -9.53 -2.42
N THR A 234 -32.74 -10.28 -1.57
CA THR A 234 -32.30 -11.64 -1.89
C THR A 234 -33.53 -12.49 -2.27
N GLY A 235 -33.52 -13.10 -3.47
CA GLY A 235 -34.60 -13.94 -3.97
C GLY A 235 -35.64 -13.25 -4.88
N GLU A 236 -35.63 -11.93 -5.03
CA GLU A 236 -36.51 -11.24 -6.01
C GLU A 236 -36.06 -11.42 -7.46
N HIS A 237 -34.76 -11.67 -7.68
CA HIS A 237 -34.20 -11.93 -9.01
C HIS A 237 -33.33 -13.20 -8.99
N PRO A 238 -33.52 -14.17 -9.92
CA PRO A 238 -32.83 -15.46 -9.88
C PRO A 238 -31.29 -15.37 -10.04
N ARG A 239 -30.76 -14.26 -10.55
CA ARG A 239 -29.33 -14.01 -10.72
C ARG A 239 -28.67 -13.28 -9.55
N HIS A 240 -29.46 -12.62 -8.69
CA HIS A 240 -28.92 -11.85 -7.58
C HIS A 240 -28.80 -12.74 -6.34
N VAL A 241 -27.57 -13.11 -5.99
CA VAL A 241 -27.26 -13.89 -4.78
C VAL A 241 -26.69 -13.03 -3.65
N LYS A 242 -26.34 -11.77 -3.94
CA LYS A 242 -25.86 -10.79 -2.98
C LYS A 242 -26.90 -9.70 -2.73
N ASP A 243 -26.75 -9.00 -1.62
CA ASP A 243 -27.65 -7.96 -1.14
C ASP A 243 -27.55 -6.62 -1.90
N GLY A 244 -26.63 -6.51 -2.85
CA GLY A 244 -26.51 -5.32 -3.69
C GLY A 244 -25.23 -5.21 -4.48
N VAL A 245 -25.11 -4.11 -5.20
CA VAL A 245 -23.91 -3.67 -5.93
C VAL A 245 -23.17 -2.65 -5.08
N ARG A 246 -21.85 -2.80 -4.96
CA ARG A 246 -21.01 -1.89 -4.19
C ARG A 246 -19.68 -1.67 -4.88
N ILE A 247 -19.09 -0.48 -4.73
CA ILE A 247 -17.68 -0.24 -5.08
C ILE A 247 -16.80 -0.53 -3.89
N GLY A 248 -15.49 -0.51 -4.08
CA GLY A 248 -14.54 -0.69 -2.98
C GLY A 248 -13.35 0.25 -3.10
N VAL A 249 -12.87 0.77 -1.98
CA VAL A 249 -11.62 1.52 -1.87
C VAL A 249 -10.86 1.02 -0.66
N GLY A 250 -9.69 0.45 -0.89
CA GLY A 250 -8.78 -0.06 0.13
C GLY A 250 -7.35 0.40 -0.09
N GLU A 251 -6.48 -0.04 0.80
CA GLU A 251 -5.04 0.29 0.78
C GLU A 251 -4.20 -0.94 1.13
N LEU A 252 -3.07 -1.06 0.45
CA LEU A 252 -2.05 -2.05 0.80
C LEU A 252 -0.66 -1.42 0.61
N HIS A 253 0.18 -1.43 1.64
CA HIS A 253 1.55 -0.88 1.64
C HIS A 253 1.65 0.54 1.05
N GLY A 254 0.64 1.39 1.31
CA GLY A 254 0.57 2.76 0.81
C GLY A 254 -0.01 2.91 -0.60
N SER A 255 -0.23 1.82 -1.33
CA SER A 255 -0.93 1.83 -2.61
C SER A 255 -2.44 1.84 -2.40
N VAL A 256 -3.15 2.61 -3.21
CA VAL A 256 -4.63 2.67 -3.20
C VAL A 256 -5.19 1.67 -4.19
N ILE A 257 -6.20 0.91 -3.77
CA ILE A 257 -6.90 -0.07 -4.61
C ILE A 257 -8.36 0.35 -4.72
N VAL A 258 -8.85 0.52 -5.95
CA VAL A 258 -10.22 0.98 -6.24
C VAL A 258 -10.92 -0.02 -7.12
N CYS A 259 -12.09 -0.49 -6.69
CA CYS A 259 -12.95 -1.41 -7.44
C CYS A 259 -14.14 -0.64 -8.00
N LEU A 260 -14.19 -0.47 -9.33
CA LEU A 260 -15.22 0.23 -10.05
C LEU A 260 -16.13 -0.73 -10.83
N PRO A 261 -17.36 -0.32 -11.18
CA PRO A 261 -18.20 -1.08 -12.08
C PRO A 261 -17.57 -1.30 -13.47
N GLY A 262 -18.08 -2.30 -14.21
CA GLY A 262 -17.63 -2.63 -15.56
C GLY A 262 -18.08 -1.66 -16.66
N PRO A 263 -19.33 -1.17 -16.65
CA PRO A 263 -19.82 -0.28 -17.70
C PRO A 263 -19.00 1.00 -17.83
N ASN A 264 -18.57 1.32 -19.05
CA ASN A 264 -17.71 2.47 -19.32
C ASN A 264 -18.31 3.82 -18.89
N GLU A 265 -19.63 4.00 -19.04
CA GLU A 265 -20.32 5.20 -18.57
C GLU A 265 -20.12 5.46 -17.06
N GLU A 266 -20.10 4.40 -16.27
CA GLU A 266 -19.91 4.49 -14.83
C GLU A 266 -18.45 4.82 -14.49
N VAL A 267 -17.49 4.26 -15.25
CA VAL A 267 -16.08 4.61 -15.13
C VAL A 267 -15.82 6.07 -15.52
N GLN A 268 -16.44 6.57 -16.59
CA GLN A 268 -16.37 7.99 -17.00
C GLN A 268 -16.87 8.94 -15.92
N LEU A 269 -17.87 8.54 -15.14
CA LEU A 269 -18.38 9.34 -14.02
C LEU A 269 -17.51 9.26 -12.78
N ALA A 270 -16.89 8.09 -12.53
CA ALA A 270 -16.09 7.84 -11.35
C ALA A 270 -14.65 8.38 -11.45
N ALA A 271 -14.01 8.25 -12.62
CA ALA A 271 -12.60 8.55 -12.81
C ALA A 271 -12.19 10.00 -12.51
N PRO A 272 -12.94 11.04 -12.92
CA PRO A 272 -12.60 12.43 -12.57
C PRO A 272 -12.66 12.69 -11.06
N LEU A 273 -13.68 12.13 -10.37
CA LEU A 273 -13.79 12.25 -8.92
C LEU A 273 -12.69 11.49 -8.19
N LEU A 274 -12.35 10.31 -8.70
CA LEU A 274 -11.23 9.53 -8.19
C LEU A 274 -9.93 10.35 -8.25
N LEU A 275 -9.63 10.95 -9.39
CA LEU A 275 -8.44 11.77 -9.58
C LEU A 275 -8.44 13.00 -8.64
N GLU A 276 -9.55 13.76 -8.60
CA GLU A 276 -9.71 14.93 -7.72
C GLU A 276 -9.45 14.58 -6.26
N HIS A 277 -10.07 13.52 -5.77
CA HIS A 277 -9.98 13.14 -4.37
C HIS A 277 -8.63 12.52 -4.01
N LEU A 278 -7.99 11.80 -4.93
CA LEU A 278 -6.61 11.32 -4.75
C LEU A 278 -5.63 12.48 -4.65
N GLN A 279 -5.75 13.50 -5.51
CA GLN A 279 -4.93 14.70 -5.47
C GLN A 279 -5.14 15.51 -4.19
N ALA A 280 -6.35 15.46 -3.62
CA ALA A 280 -6.64 16.04 -2.31
C ALA A 280 -6.16 15.18 -1.12
N GLY A 281 -5.47 14.07 -1.36
CA GLY A 281 -4.93 13.17 -0.32
C GLY A 281 -5.98 12.33 0.41
N ARG A 282 -7.20 12.27 -0.09
CA ARG A 282 -8.29 11.48 0.52
C ARG A 282 -8.06 9.98 0.37
N ARG A 283 -8.53 9.23 1.33
CA ARG A 283 -8.34 7.77 1.41
C ARG A 283 -9.65 7.06 1.80
N ARG A 284 -9.72 5.77 1.51
CA ARG A 284 -10.82 4.86 1.92
C ARG A 284 -12.21 5.48 1.79
N GLY A 285 -12.94 5.66 2.90
CA GLY A 285 -14.31 6.19 2.91
C GLY A 285 -14.44 7.60 2.34
N GLU A 286 -13.48 8.48 2.59
CA GLU A 286 -13.46 9.85 2.07
C GLU A 286 -13.30 9.88 0.53
N LEU A 287 -12.67 8.86 -0.03
CA LEU A 287 -12.54 8.65 -1.46
C LEU A 287 -13.75 7.88 -2.04
N ALA A 288 -14.21 6.84 -1.34
CA ALA A 288 -15.26 5.94 -1.81
C ALA A 288 -16.64 6.60 -1.86
N GLU A 289 -17.03 7.36 -0.81
CA GLU A 289 -18.38 7.90 -0.70
C GLU A 289 -18.77 8.93 -1.78
N PRO A 290 -17.93 9.90 -2.16
CA PRO A 290 -18.23 10.81 -3.26
C PRO A 290 -18.46 10.09 -4.59
N ILE A 291 -17.63 9.08 -4.89
CA ILE A 291 -17.75 8.24 -6.08
C ILE A 291 -19.08 7.46 -6.04
N ALA A 292 -19.34 6.79 -4.91
CA ALA A 292 -20.58 6.04 -4.74
C ALA A 292 -21.83 6.92 -4.84
N ALA A 293 -21.81 8.13 -4.27
CA ALA A 293 -22.92 9.07 -4.36
C ALA A 293 -23.21 9.47 -5.81
N ARG A 294 -22.15 9.72 -6.59
CA ARG A 294 -22.30 10.05 -8.03
C ARG A 294 -22.88 8.90 -8.82
N LEU A 295 -22.38 7.68 -8.60
CA LEU A 295 -22.87 6.49 -9.28
C LEU A 295 -24.31 6.14 -8.88
N ARG A 296 -24.68 6.28 -7.60
CA ARG A 296 -26.08 6.14 -7.13
C ARG A 296 -27.03 7.11 -7.84
N ALA A 297 -26.63 8.36 -8.01
CA ALA A 297 -27.42 9.36 -8.71
C ALA A 297 -27.65 8.95 -10.17
N HIS A 298 -26.61 8.47 -10.86
CA HIS A 298 -26.70 7.99 -12.23
C HIS A 298 -27.64 6.78 -12.36
N LEU A 299 -27.51 5.77 -11.48
CA LEU A 299 -28.36 4.58 -11.50
C LEU A 299 -29.84 4.92 -11.27
N ARG A 300 -30.17 5.83 -10.34
CA ARG A 300 -31.53 6.28 -10.10
C ARG A 300 -32.15 6.92 -11.34
N THR A 301 -31.40 7.76 -12.06
CA THR A 301 -31.89 8.40 -13.29
C THR A 301 -32.22 7.36 -14.37
N ARG A 302 -31.39 6.32 -14.51
CA ARG A 302 -31.63 5.22 -15.47
C ARG A 302 -32.86 4.41 -15.09
N MET A 303 -33.02 4.06 -13.82
CA MET A 303 -34.21 3.32 -13.35
C MET A 303 -35.48 4.09 -13.61
N HIS A 304 -35.57 5.41 -13.37
CA HIS A 304 -36.72 6.25 -13.69
C HIS A 304 -37.02 6.33 -15.19
N LEU A 305 -36.00 6.30 -16.05
CA LEU A 305 -36.20 6.28 -17.51
C LEU A 305 -36.80 4.95 -17.98
N TYR A 306 -36.48 3.84 -17.35
CA TYR A 306 -37.07 2.53 -17.66
C TYR A 306 -38.50 2.39 -17.17
N ASP A 307 -38.88 2.99 -16.03
CA ASP A 307 -40.28 3.00 -15.52
C ASP A 307 -41.25 3.83 -16.37
N HIS A 308 -40.72 4.69 -17.25
CA HIS A 308 -41.55 5.58 -18.11
C HIS A 308 -41.56 5.18 -19.59
N GLN A 309 -40.98 4.06 -20.00
CA GLN A 309 -41.20 3.52 -21.34
C GLN A 309 -42.52 2.74 -21.35
N PRO A 310 -43.56 3.21 -22.10
CA PRO A 310 -44.79 2.43 -22.25
C PRO A 310 -44.46 1.13 -22.95
N ALA A 311 -44.92 0.01 -22.39
CA ALA A 311 -44.83 -1.30 -23.03
C ALA A 311 -45.42 -1.19 -24.43
N GLU A 312 -44.59 -1.24 -25.47
CA GLU A 312 -45.08 -1.44 -26.85
C GLU A 312 -45.76 -2.81 -26.91
N HIS A 313 -47.07 -2.80 -26.93
CA HIS A 313 -47.83 -3.98 -27.28
C HIS A 313 -47.52 -4.36 -28.71
N PRO A 314 -47.01 -5.58 -29.03
CA PRO A 314 -46.97 -6.05 -30.40
C PRO A 314 -48.43 -6.18 -30.88
N GLY A 315 -48.78 -5.29 -31.79
CA GLY A 315 -50.12 -5.24 -32.40
C GLY A 315 -50.46 -6.55 -33.06
N ALA A 316 -51.68 -6.97 -32.79
CA ALA A 316 -52.42 -8.00 -33.50
C ALA A 316 -52.38 -7.77 -35.00
N HIS A 317 -51.82 -8.69 -35.73
CA HIS A 317 -52.14 -8.87 -37.16
C HIS A 317 -53.21 -9.96 -37.26
N GLN A 318 -54.35 -9.50 -37.79
CA GLN A 318 -55.38 -10.36 -38.34
C GLN A 318 -54.91 -11.09 -39.59
#